data_ae852b40db8aba616ee2fbbea8f39428
#
_entry.id   ae852b40db8aba616ee2fbbea8f39428
#
_cell.length_a   1.000
_cell.length_b   1.000
_cell.length_c   1.000
_cell.angle_alpha   90.00
_cell.angle_beta   90.00
_cell.angle_gamma   90.00
#
_symmetry.space_group_name_H-M   'P 1'
#
loop_
_entity.id
_entity.type
_entity.pdbx_description
1 polymer ?
#
loop_
_entity_poly.entity_id
_entity_poly.type
_entity_poly.pdbx_seq_one_letter_code
_entity_poly.pdbx_strand_id
1 'polypeptide(L)'
;MTRSKSSPKSQTEQNLKEIDRILATAGLVRNRRDTPAGITARLRGQRKSAASKEELAGSAPEATRFENGVELLQVRPWLANRDLKGWLWHGFSTRRGGTSRAYCAEGVAGELNLGLTATDRRENVEQNRRLLAEAVTGDAQTPIAALRQFHSNLVVVADKADAKRERPRKADGVISAVPGLLVAVQTADCIPVLVADRRQRVVAAFHAGWRGTVKRIVELGVGRMRLQFGCRPEDLVAAIGPGAGQCCYAVGEELLSEFESQFSYARELFREVFDSDPVRKKYPMLFLTQRAPGHSPIGPQLHLDLIEANRRQLLDAGVKASAISITGGCTNCHTDMFFSHRASQGHAGRMMSVVGVKAAAGNV
;
A
#
# COMPACT_ATOMS: atom_id res chain seq x y z
N MET A 1 -8.57 12.22 68.75
CA MET A 1 -7.90 12.72 67.51
C MET A 1 -8.56 12.11 66.31
N THR A 2 -9.53 12.80 65.73
CA THR A 2 -10.32 12.34 64.57
C THR A 2 -9.72 12.91 63.28
N ARG A 3 -9.15 12.04 62.42
CA ARG A 3 -8.73 12.43 61.06
C ARG A 3 -9.97 12.43 60.15
N SER A 4 -10.36 13.62 59.67
CA SER A 4 -11.41 13.76 58.65
C SER A 4 -10.87 13.25 57.31
N LYS A 5 -11.53 12.25 56.71
CA LYS A 5 -11.30 11.79 55.36
C LYS A 5 -12.01 12.76 54.40
N SER A 6 -11.25 13.53 53.63
CA SER A 6 -11.79 14.31 52.49
C SER A 6 -12.39 13.38 51.44
N SER A 7 -13.55 13.75 50.88
CA SER A 7 -14.26 12.95 49.90
C SER A 7 -13.51 12.93 48.56
N PRO A 8 -13.62 11.85 47.74
CA PRO A 8 -12.92 11.74 46.45
C PRO A 8 -13.21 12.87 45.47
N LYS A 9 -14.37 13.51 45.55
CA LYS A 9 -14.76 14.67 44.69
C LYS A 9 -13.92 15.92 44.97
N SER A 10 -13.52 16.15 46.24
CA SER A 10 -12.70 17.32 46.60
C SER A 10 -11.25 17.21 46.10
N GLN A 11 -10.71 15.99 46.03
CA GLN A 11 -9.34 15.73 45.57
C GLN A 11 -9.26 15.94 44.05
N THR A 12 -10.27 15.52 43.29
CA THR A 12 -10.33 15.71 41.83
C THR A 12 -10.44 17.18 41.46
N GLU A 13 -11.24 17.96 42.18
CA GLU A 13 -11.35 19.42 41.96
C GLU A 13 -10.06 20.17 42.30
N GLN A 14 -9.34 19.75 43.35
CA GLN A 14 -8.04 20.31 43.71
C GLN A 14 -6.98 20.01 42.65
N ASN A 15 -6.94 18.78 42.14
CA ASN A 15 -6.01 18.39 41.09
C ASN A 15 -6.29 19.15 39.77
N LEU A 16 -7.55 19.40 39.43
CA LEU A 16 -7.91 20.18 38.23
C LEU A 16 -7.48 21.66 38.37
N LYS A 17 -7.62 22.27 39.55
CA LYS A 17 -7.16 23.65 39.80
C LYS A 17 -5.63 23.77 39.75
N GLU A 18 -4.89 22.74 40.19
CA GLU A 18 -3.44 22.70 40.11
C GLU A 18 -2.95 22.57 38.67
N ILE A 19 -3.63 21.73 37.85
CA ILE A 19 -3.35 21.59 36.42
C ILE A 19 -3.62 22.91 35.68
N ASP A 20 -4.71 23.60 35.99
CA ASP A 20 -5.04 24.90 35.39
C ASP A 20 -4.01 25.98 35.78
N ARG A 21 -3.44 25.90 36.98
CA ARG A 21 -2.38 26.81 37.45
C ARG A 21 -1.07 26.57 36.72
N ILE A 22 -0.69 25.31 36.53
CA ILE A 22 0.52 24.91 35.77
C ILE A 22 0.38 25.33 34.29
N LEU A 23 -0.77 25.15 33.66
CA LEU A 23 -1.04 25.54 32.29
C LEU A 23 -1.04 27.07 32.11
N ALA A 24 -1.54 27.82 33.10
CA ALA A 24 -1.49 29.29 33.06
C ALA A 24 -0.06 29.81 33.17
N THR A 25 0.80 29.16 34.00
CA THR A 25 2.21 29.53 34.20
C THR A 25 3.06 29.20 32.99
N ALA A 26 2.65 28.18 32.17
CA ALA A 26 3.29 27.81 30.94
C ALA A 26 2.81 28.60 29.71
N GLY A 27 1.98 29.63 29.89
CA GLY A 27 1.42 30.44 28.77
C GLY A 27 0.36 29.69 27.94
N LEU A 28 -0.07 28.52 28.38
CA LEU A 28 -1.11 27.71 27.73
C LEU A 28 -2.47 28.02 28.36
N VAL A 29 -3.13 29.08 27.91
CA VAL A 29 -4.49 29.45 28.37
C VAL A 29 -5.48 28.42 27.85
N ARG A 30 -6.13 27.69 28.74
CA ARG A 30 -7.24 26.81 28.42
C ARG A 30 -8.42 27.63 27.93
N ASN A 31 -8.68 27.60 26.64
CA ASN A 31 -9.84 28.29 26.09
C ASN A 31 -11.10 27.56 26.61
N ARG A 32 -12.07 28.28 27.22
CA ARG A 32 -13.32 27.70 27.77
C ARG A 32 -14.16 26.90 26.74
N ARG A 33 -13.74 26.88 25.46
CA ARG A 33 -14.35 26.09 24.39
C ARG A 33 -13.75 24.69 24.23
N ASP A 34 -12.70 24.34 24.98
CA ASP A 34 -12.04 23.04 24.91
C ASP A 34 -12.60 22.06 25.95
N THR A 35 -13.93 21.92 26.00
CA THR A 35 -14.55 20.78 26.67
C THR A 35 -14.37 19.51 25.81
N PRO A 36 -14.36 18.29 26.41
CA PRO A 36 -14.29 17.05 25.63
C PRO A 36 -15.34 16.99 24.51
N ALA A 37 -16.54 17.53 24.74
CA ALA A 37 -17.57 17.69 23.72
C ALA A 37 -17.21 18.71 22.63
N GLY A 38 -16.53 19.81 22.97
CA GLY A 38 -16.04 20.80 22.01
C GLY A 38 -14.88 20.30 21.16
N ILE A 39 -14.00 19.49 21.73
CA ILE A 39 -12.91 18.81 21.00
C ILE A 39 -13.51 17.79 20.02
N THR A 40 -14.47 16.98 20.46
CA THR A 40 -15.16 16.00 19.59
C THR A 40 -15.94 16.70 18.47
N ALA A 41 -16.55 17.86 18.71
CA ALA A 41 -17.25 18.63 17.69
C ALA A 41 -16.29 19.28 16.66
N ARG A 42 -15.13 19.82 17.10
CA ARG A 42 -14.07 20.30 16.20
C ARG A 42 -13.45 19.17 15.35
N LEU A 43 -13.30 18.00 15.94
CA LEU A 43 -12.78 16.81 15.26
C LEU A 43 -13.77 16.31 14.20
N ARG A 44 -15.10 16.43 14.44
CA ARG A 44 -16.14 16.11 13.44
C ARG A 44 -16.15 17.08 12.26
N GLY A 45 -15.88 18.37 12.47
CA GLY A 45 -15.87 19.39 11.41
C GLY A 45 -14.70 19.28 10.42
N GLN A 46 -13.65 18.49 10.72
CA GLN A 46 -12.50 18.27 9.83
C GLN A 46 -12.52 16.89 9.14
N ARG A 47 -13.48 16.02 9.48
CA ARG A 47 -13.64 14.74 8.76
C ARG A 47 -14.36 14.98 7.44
N LYS A 48 -13.84 14.41 6.35
CA LYS A 48 -14.55 14.32 5.07
C LYS A 48 -15.92 13.66 5.35
N SER A 49 -16.97 14.09 4.65
CA SER A 49 -18.29 13.46 4.74
C SER A 49 -18.16 11.94 4.52
N ALA A 50 -18.95 11.17 5.27
CA ALA A 50 -19.00 9.73 5.09
C ALA A 50 -19.44 9.42 3.64
N ALA A 51 -18.80 8.41 3.02
CA ALA A 51 -19.06 7.99 1.66
C ALA A 51 -19.57 6.56 1.61
N SER A 52 -20.24 6.19 0.52
CA SER A 52 -20.52 4.80 0.25
C SER A 52 -19.29 4.09 -0.37
N LYS A 53 -19.25 2.78 -0.23
CA LYS A 53 -18.19 1.97 -0.82
C LYS A 53 -18.18 2.09 -2.34
N GLU A 54 -19.36 2.16 -2.95
CA GLU A 54 -19.56 2.30 -4.39
C GLU A 54 -19.01 3.63 -4.93
N GLU A 55 -19.19 4.72 -4.19
CA GLU A 55 -18.63 6.03 -4.56
C GLU A 55 -17.11 6.06 -4.58
N LEU A 56 -16.47 5.22 -3.75
CA LEU A 56 -15.02 5.11 -3.66
C LEU A 56 -14.43 4.00 -4.53
N ALA A 57 -15.27 3.05 -4.97
CA ALA A 57 -14.85 1.97 -5.87
C ALA A 57 -14.63 2.54 -7.27
N GLY A 58 -13.37 2.59 -7.69
CA GLY A 58 -13.04 2.95 -9.08
C GLY A 58 -13.40 1.83 -10.06
N SER A 59 -13.39 2.16 -11.36
CA SER A 59 -13.50 1.18 -12.43
C SER A 59 -12.34 0.18 -12.41
N ALA A 60 -12.55 -1.00 -12.99
CA ALA A 60 -11.49 -1.98 -13.21
C ALA A 60 -10.35 -1.36 -14.02
N PRO A 61 -9.09 -1.52 -13.64
CA PRO A 61 -7.97 -1.02 -14.39
C PRO A 61 -7.79 -1.83 -15.69
N GLU A 62 -7.26 -1.18 -16.70
CA GLU A 62 -7.00 -1.84 -17.98
C GLU A 62 -5.65 -2.56 -17.93
N ALA A 63 -5.68 -3.88 -18.18
CA ALA A 63 -4.50 -4.73 -18.27
C ALA A 63 -4.16 -5.05 -19.73
N THR A 64 -2.87 -5.16 -20.03
CA THR A 64 -2.37 -5.66 -21.32
C THR A 64 -2.13 -7.15 -21.19
N ARG A 65 -2.71 -7.94 -22.11
CA ARG A 65 -2.45 -9.37 -22.23
C ARG A 65 -1.29 -9.62 -23.19
N PHE A 66 -0.34 -10.41 -22.76
CA PHE A 66 0.85 -10.81 -23.53
C PHE A 66 0.62 -12.16 -24.22
N GLU A 67 1.46 -12.49 -25.22
CA GLU A 67 1.34 -13.72 -26.02
C GLU A 67 1.39 -14.99 -25.16
N ASN A 68 2.17 -14.99 -24.08
CA ASN A 68 2.25 -16.11 -23.13
C ASN A 68 1.07 -16.18 -22.13
N GLY A 69 0.04 -15.36 -22.33
CA GLY A 69 -1.18 -15.34 -21.53
C GLY A 69 -1.14 -14.49 -20.27
N VAL A 70 0.03 -13.99 -19.87
CA VAL A 70 0.19 -13.10 -18.70
C VAL A 70 -0.50 -11.77 -18.93
N GLU A 71 -1.19 -11.27 -17.93
CA GLU A 71 -1.81 -9.93 -17.95
C GLU A 71 -1.11 -8.99 -16.96
N LEU A 72 -0.68 -7.82 -17.45
CA LEU A 72 0.01 -6.80 -16.65
C LEU A 72 -0.67 -5.45 -16.76
N LEU A 73 -0.67 -4.70 -15.67
CA LEU A 73 -0.88 -3.26 -15.69
C LEU A 73 0.45 -2.60 -16.02
N GLN A 74 0.46 -1.75 -17.02
CA GLN A 74 1.62 -0.98 -17.44
C GLN A 74 1.38 0.51 -17.25
N VAL A 75 2.43 1.26 -16.95
CA VAL A 75 2.36 2.72 -16.75
C VAL A 75 2.34 3.41 -18.10
N ARG A 76 1.14 3.77 -18.60
CA ARG A 76 0.96 4.38 -19.92
C ARG A 76 1.88 5.59 -20.19
N PRO A 77 2.04 6.56 -19.24
CA PRO A 77 2.99 7.66 -19.44
C PRO A 77 4.45 7.20 -19.62
N TRP A 78 4.86 6.09 -19.00
CA TRP A 78 6.21 5.55 -19.16
C TRP A 78 6.39 4.88 -20.53
N LEU A 79 5.36 4.20 -21.02
CA LEU A 79 5.37 3.60 -22.36
C LEU A 79 5.34 4.65 -23.48
N ALA A 80 4.66 5.77 -23.26
CA ALA A 80 4.59 6.88 -24.20
C ALA A 80 5.89 7.70 -24.26
N ASN A 81 6.69 7.67 -23.19
CA ASN A 81 7.97 8.37 -23.12
C ASN A 81 9.06 7.54 -23.82
N ARG A 82 9.58 8.05 -24.95
CA ARG A 82 10.58 7.34 -25.79
C ARG A 82 11.86 7.01 -25.01
N ASP A 83 12.34 7.93 -24.16
CA ASP A 83 13.54 7.71 -23.35
C ASP A 83 13.32 6.55 -22.36
N LEU A 84 12.27 6.60 -21.55
CA LEU A 84 11.95 5.53 -20.61
C LEU A 84 11.73 4.18 -21.30
N LYS A 85 10.96 4.15 -22.38
CA LYS A 85 10.70 2.95 -23.16
C LYS A 85 11.99 2.30 -23.67
N GLY A 86 13.01 3.09 -23.97
CA GLY A 86 14.29 2.61 -24.49
C GLY A 86 15.07 1.75 -23.48
N TRP A 87 14.99 2.05 -22.18
CA TRP A 87 15.85 1.42 -21.19
C TRP A 87 15.11 0.82 -19.97
N LEU A 88 13.82 1.14 -19.75
CA LEU A 88 13.07 0.75 -18.55
C LEU A 88 12.14 -0.42 -18.83
N TRP A 89 12.23 -1.45 -18.00
CA TRP A 89 11.24 -2.52 -17.84
C TRP A 89 10.35 -2.24 -16.64
N HIS A 90 9.05 -2.45 -16.75
CA HIS A 90 8.14 -2.33 -15.60
C HIS A 90 6.82 -3.05 -15.84
N GLY A 91 6.16 -3.43 -14.74
CA GLY A 91 4.81 -3.98 -14.78
C GLY A 91 4.31 -4.34 -13.39
N PHE A 92 2.99 -4.29 -13.23
CA PHE A 92 2.26 -4.82 -12.08
C PHE A 92 1.46 -6.03 -12.57
N SER A 93 1.77 -7.22 -12.05
CA SER A 93 1.05 -8.42 -12.48
C SER A 93 -0.38 -8.43 -11.98
N THR A 94 -1.26 -9.05 -12.76
CA THR A 94 -2.56 -9.53 -12.28
C THR A 94 -2.41 -10.96 -11.75
N ARG A 95 -3.54 -11.60 -11.39
CA ARG A 95 -3.58 -13.04 -11.05
C ARG A 95 -3.70 -13.95 -12.28
N ARG A 96 -3.92 -13.38 -13.49
CA ARG A 96 -4.25 -14.11 -14.72
C ARG A 96 -3.02 -14.54 -15.51
N GLY A 97 -3.13 -15.67 -16.21
CA GLY A 97 -2.12 -16.13 -17.18
C GLY A 97 -0.99 -16.95 -16.58
N GLY A 98 -1.20 -17.65 -15.49
CA GLY A 98 -0.22 -18.54 -14.87
C GLY A 98 -0.61 -20.01 -14.87
N THR A 99 0.15 -20.82 -14.12
CA THR A 99 0.01 -22.26 -14.03
C THR A 99 -0.46 -22.78 -12.65
N SER A 100 -0.51 -21.91 -11.63
CA SER A 100 -0.91 -22.28 -10.27
C SER A 100 -2.39 -22.59 -10.18
N ARG A 101 -2.73 -23.70 -9.54
CA ARG A 101 -4.13 -24.10 -9.29
C ARG A 101 -4.56 -23.95 -7.84
N ALA A 102 -3.64 -23.63 -6.95
CA ALA A 102 -3.86 -23.56 -5.50
C ALA A 102 -4.92 -22.51 -5.08
N TYR A 103 -5.19 -21.51 -5.91
CA TYR A 103 -6.10 -20.41 -5.61
C TYR A 103 -7.22 -20.25 -6.65
N CYS A 104 -7.27 -21.14 -7.65
CA CYS A 104 -8.28 -21.11 -8.70
C CYS A 104 -9.65 -21.56 -8.18
N ALA A 105 -10.70 -20.95 -8.72
CA ALA A 105 -12.01 -21.54 -8.70
C ALA A 105 -12.03 -22.82 -9.58
N GLU A 106 -12.97 -23.73 -9.33
CA GLU A 106 -13.13 -24.93 -10.12
C GLU A 106 -13.36 -24.57 -11.62
N GLY A 107 -12.67 -25.25 -12.52
CA GLY A 107 -12.80 -25.03 -13.96
C GLY A 107 -11.97 -23.87 -14.53
N VAL A 108 -11.25 -23.09 -13.72
CA VAL A 108 -10.36 -22.01 -14.19
C VAL A 108 -9.01 -22.57 -14.61
N ALA A 109 -8.51 -22.12 -15.75
CA ALA A 109 -7.13 -22.36 -16.22
C ALA A 109 -6.12 -21.83 -15.22
N GLY A 110 -5.04 -22.17 -14.86
CA GLY A 110 -4.13 -21.75 -13.78
C GLY A 110 -3.97 -20.23 -13.62
N GLU A 111 -3.51 -19.85 -12.47
CA GLU A 111 -3.32 -18.45 -12.06
C GLU A 111 -1.85 -18.10 -11.85
N LEU A 112 -1.53 -16.81 -11.99
CA LEU A 112 -0.17 -16.28 -11.89
C LEU A 112 0.20 -15.98 -10.43
N ASN A 113 0.24 -17.02 -9.58
CA ASN A 113 0.80 -16.86 -8.24
C ASN A 113 2.33 -16.77 -8.31
N LEU A 114 2.90 -15.67 -7.79
CA LEU A 114 4.32 -15.35 -7.85
C LEU A 114 5.02 -15.44 -6.49
N GLY A 115 4.24 -15.74 -5.44
CA GLY A 115 4.74 -15.89 -4.07
C GLY A 115 4.90 -17.35 -3.67
N LEU A 116 6.02 -17.67 -3.03
CA LEU A 116 6.21 -18.98 -2.38
C LEU A 116 5.30 -19.02 -1.15
N THR A 117 4.21 -19.77 -1.24
CA THR A 117 3.23 -19.99 -0.18
C THR A 117 3.18 -21.47 0.18
N ALA A 118 2.68 -21.80 1.36
CA ALA A 118 2.57 -23.20 1.78
C ALA A 118 1.58 -24.01 0.93
N THR A 119 0.66 -23.34 0.22
CA THR A 119 -0.44 -23.98 -0.52
C THR A 119 -0.07 -24.31 -1.96
N ASP A 120 0.92 -23.59 -2.54
CA ASP A 120 1.30 -23.76 -3.94
C ASP A 120 2.65 -24.45 -4.09
N ARG A 121 2.80 -25.21 -5.15
CA ARG A 121 4.07 -25.92 -5.44
C ARG A 121 5.11 -24.93 -5.92
N ARG A 122 6.36 -25.10 -5.45
CA ARG A 122 7.49 -24.24 -5.83
C ARG A 122 7.67 -24.17 -7.35
N GLU A 123 7.53 -25.30 -8.03
CA GLU A 123 7.69 -25.41 -9.48
C GLU A 123 6.71 -24.52 -10.26
N ASN A 124 5.46 -24.45 -9.79
CA ASN A 124 4.46 -23.56 -10.37
C ASN A 124 4.86 -22.08 -10.22
N VAL A 125 5.30 -21.70 -9.03
CA VAL A 125 5.72 -20.32 -8.74
C VAL A 125 6.96 -19.94 -9.57
N GLU A 126 7.92 -20.84 -9.70
CA GLU A 126 9.11 -20.63 -10.53
C GLU A 126 8.76 -20.53 -12.02
N GLN A 127 7.83 -21.36 -12.50
CA GLN A 127 7.31 -21.25 -13.87
C GLN A 127 6.55 -19.93 -14.08
N ASN A 128 5.70 -19.52 -13.15
CA ASN A 128 4.99 -18.24 -13.22
C ASN A 128 5.96 -17.05 -13.23
N ARG A 129 7.06 -17.12 -12.50
CA ARG A 129 8.11 -16.07 -12.53
C ARG A 129 8.81 -16.01 -13.87
N ARG A 130 9.06 -17.16 -14.54
CA ARG A 130 9.57 -17.19 -15.93
C ARG A 130 8.58 -16.54 -16.90
N LEU A 131 7.29 -16.88 -16.81
CA LEU A 131 6.24 -16.25 -17.63
C LEU A 131 6.17 -14.73 -17.41
N LEU A 132 6.28 -14.28 -16.16
CA LEU A 132 6.34 -12.84 -15.83
C LEU A 132 7.57 -12.18 -16.46
N ALA A 133 8.75 -12.78 -16.29
CA ALA A 133 10.00 -12.26 -16.87
C ALA A 133 9.88 -12.11 -18.38
N GLU A 134 9.39 -13.13 -19.08
CA GLU A 134 9.16 -13.15 -20.52
C GLU A 134 8.18 -12.03 -20.96
N ALA A 135 7.03 -11.90 -20.29
CA ALA A 135 6.07 -10.86 -20.59
C ALA A 135 6.64 -9.44 -20.45
N VAL A 136 7.51 -9.20 -19.46
CA VAL A 136 8.08 -7.87 -19.18
C VAL A 136 9.29 -7.57 -20.05
N THR A 137 10.13 -8.56 -20.34
CA THR A 137 11.46 -8.35 -20.94
C THR A 137 11.64 -8.96 -22.31
N GLY A 138 10.79 -9.92 -22.70
CA GLY A 138 10.93 -10.77 -23.88
C GLY A 138 11.83 -11.98 -23.64
N ASP A 139 12.38 -12.18 -22.43
CA ASP A 139 13.27 -13.29 -22.07
C ASP A 139 12.86 -13.91 -20.73
N ALA A 140 12.40 -15.17 -20.79
CA ALA A 140 12.00 -15.97 -19.63
C ALA A 140 13.15 -16.24 -18.64
N GLN A 141 14.41 -16.05 -19.04
CA GLN A 141 15.60 -16.27 -18.21
C GLN A 141 16.06 -15.00 -17.51
N THR A 142 15.42 -13.85 -17.77
CA THR A 142 15.76 -12.59 -17.08
C THR A 142 15.61 -12.78 -15.56
N PRO A 143 16.70 -12.57 -14.78
CA PRO A 143 16.69 -12.81 -13.35
C PRO A 143 15.80 -11.80 -12.61
N ILE A 144 15.09 -12.30 -11.58
CA ILE A 144 14.23 -11.49 -10.71
C ILE A 144 14.79 -11.55 -9.29
N ALA A 145 15.26 -10.41 -8.76
CA ALA A 145 15.62 -10.26 -7.35
C ALA A 145 14.37 -9.93 -6.52
N ALA A 146 13.84 -10.95 -5.86
CA ALA A 146 12.72 -10.83 -4.94
C ALA A 146 13.21 -10.71 -3.49
N LEU A 147 12.32 -10.26 -2.59
CA LEU A 147 12.62 -10.05 -1.18
C LEU A 147 11.83 -11.01 -0.29
N ARG A 148 12.35 -11.28 0.90
CA ARG A 148 11.59 -11.80 2.03
C ARG A 148 10.99 -10.63 2.80
N GLN A 149 9.80 -10.22 2.42
CA GLN A 149 9.07 -9.07 2.98
C GLN A 149 8.51 -9.40 4.36
N PHE A 150 8.52 -8.42 5.27
CA PHE A 150 8.02 -8.56 6.64
C PHE A 150 7.42 -7.27 7.20
N HIS A 151 6.95 -6.39 6.30
CA HIS A 151 6.28 -5.12 6.58
C HIS A 151 7.18 -4.14 7.35
N SER A 152 8.45 -4.06 6.99
CA SER A 152 9.43 -3.11 7.49
C SER A 152 9.54 -1.86 6.61
N ASN A 153 10.51 -0.99 6.92
CA ASN A 153 10.98 0.09 6.06
C ASN A 153 12.42 -0.15 5.57
N LEU A 154 12.91 -1.39 5.70
CA LEU A 154 14.24 -1.73 5.21
C LEU A 154 14.26 -1.75 3.69
N VAL A 155 15.24 -1.07 3.12
CA VAL A 155 15.51 -1.01 1.68
C VAL A 155 16.90 -1.58 1.44
N VAL A 156 17.09 -2.40 0.43
CA VAL A 156 18.39 -2.99 0.07
C VAL A 156 18.75 -2.63 -1.36
N VAL A 157 20.06 -2.60 -1.66
CA VAL A 157 20.53 -2.52 -3.04
C VAL A 157 20.79 -3.95 -3.53
N ALA A 158 20.24 -4.30 -4.68
CA ALA A 158 20.34 -5.63 -5.26
C ALA A 158 21.22 -5.67 -6.48
N ASP A 159 21.88 -6.81 -6.66
CA ASP A 159 22.64 -7.21 -7.84
C ASP A 159 22.17 -8.55 -8.41
N LYS A 160 22.82 -9.06 -9.47
CA LYS A 160 22.46 -10.35 -10.09
C LYS A 160 22.61 -11.55 -9.16
N ALA A 161 23.47 -11.46 -8.14
CA ALA A 161 23.63 -12.53 -7.16
C ALA A 161 22.39 -12.66 -6.26
N ASP A 162 21.71 -11.54 -5.99
CA ASP A 162 20.47 -11.56 -5.19
C ASP A 162 19.33 -12.35 -5.84
N ALA A 163 19.26 -12.39 -7.17
CA ALA A 163 18.29 -13.20 -7.92
C ALA A 163 18.54 -14.72 -7.81
N LYS A 164 19.77 -15.13 -7.50
CA LYS A 164 20.18 -16.53 -7.37
C LYS A 164 20.21 -17.04 -5.93
N ARG A 165 19.89 -16.17 -4.95
CA ARG A 165 19.92 -16.55 -3.53
C ARG A 165 18.82 -17.57 -3.22
N GLU A 166 19.19 -18.67 -2.63
CA GLU A 166 18.26 -19.66 -2.08
C GLU A 166 17.33 -19.01 -1.04
N ARG A 167 17.87 -18.14 -0.20
CA ARG A 167 17.13 -17.35 0.80
C ARG A 167 17.19 -15.88 0.45
N PRO A 168 16.08 -15.31 -0.06
CA PRO A 168 16.02 -13.88 -0.37
C PRO A 168 16.32 -13.00 0.85
N ARG A 169 16.89 -11.82 0.60
CA ARG A 169 17.21 -10.84 1.65
C ARG A 169 15.94 -10.35 2.33
N LYS A 170 16.00 -10.17 3.65
CA LYS A 170 14.92 -9.57 4.42
C LYS A 170 14.89 -8.06 4.18
N ALA A 171 13.86 -7.56 3.53
CA ALA A 171 13.57 -6.14 3.30
C ALA A 171 12.18 -5.99 2.68
N ASP A 172 11.70 -4.76 2.61
CA ASP A 172 10.43 -4.41 1.95
C ASP A 172 10.63 -3.39 0.81
N GLY A 173 11.87 -2.95 0.61
CA GLY A 173 12.28 -2.13 -0.53
C GLY A 173 13.56 -2.64 -1.16
N VAL A 174 13.67 -2.51 -2.48
CA VAL A 174 14.83 -2.91 -3.26
C VAL A 174 15.15 -1.85 -4.30
N ILE A 175 16.44 -1.55 -4.45
CA ILE A 175 16.99 -0.61 -5.45
C ILE A 175 18.01 -1.36 -6.30
N SER A 176 18.09 -1.06 -7.59
CA SER A 176 19.15 -1.57 -8.46
C SER A 176 19.46 -0.59 -9.60
N ALA A 177 20.71 -0.58 -10.01
CA ALA A 177 21.19 0.04 -11.24
C ALA A 177 21.73 -0.98 -12.24
N VAL A 178 21.56 -2.29 -11.95
CA VAL A 178 22.16 -3.39 -12.71
C VAL A 178 21.34 -3.67 -13.96
N PRO A 179 21.93 -3.54 -15.18
CA PRO A 179 21.23 -3.88 -16.40
C PRO A 179 20.94 -5.38 -16.50
N GLY A 180 19.77 -5.72 -17.05
CA GLY A 180 19.32 -7.09 -17.22
C GLY A 180 18.89 -7.78 -15.93
N LEU A 181 18.52 -7.00 -14.90
CA LEU A 181 17.98 -7.48 -13.64
C LEU A 181 16.61 -6.84 -13.39
N LEU A 182 15.60 -7.64 -13.09
CA LEU A 182 14.34 -7.18 -12.52
C LEU A 182 14.43 -7.19 -10.99
N VAL A 183 14.05 -6.10 -10.34
CA VAL A 183 13.79 -6.05 -8.90
C VAL A 183 12.30 -6.08 -8.66
N ALA A 184 11.87 -6.74 -7.58
CA ALA A 184 10.47 -7.07 -7.40
C ALA A 184 10.00 -6.98 -5.95
N VAL A 185 8.74 -6.57 -5.77
CA VAL A 185 7.98 -6.71 -4.52
C VAL A 185 6.70 -7.49 -4.77
N GLN A 186 6.28 -8.28 -3.78
CA GLN A 186 5.09 -9.10 -3.82
C GLN A 186 3.98 -8.46 -3.02
N THR A 187 2.76 -8.50 -3.53
CA THR A 187 1.59 -7.91 -2.87
C THR A 187 0.35 -8.81 -3.00
N ALA A 188 -0.53 -8.66 -2.03
CA ALA A 188 -1.94 -8.99 -2.03
C ALA A 188 -2.56 -8.02 -1.03
N ASP A 189 -3.05 -6.87 -1.51
CA ASP A 189 -3.59 -5.70 -0.81
C ASP A 189 -2.61 -4.59 -0.42
N CYS A 190 -1.36 -4.88 -0.02
CA CYS A 190 -0.36 -3.83 0.22
C CYS A 190 -0.04 -3.08 -1.07
N ILE A 191 0.34 -1.80 -0.95
CA ILE A 191 0.59 -0.93 -2.09
C ILE A 191 2.01 -1.17 -2.63
N PRO A 192 2.18 -1.57 -3.90
CA PRO A 192 3.49 -1.56 -4.54
C PRO A 192 3.77 -0.17 -5.11
N VAL A 193 4.99 0.32 -4.90
CA VAL A 193 5.47 1.58 -5.47
C VAL A 193 6.72 1.32 -6.27
N LEU A 194 6.70 1.64 -7.55
CA LEU A 194 7.86 1.57 -8.45
C LEU A 194 8.41 2.97 -8.67
N VAL A 195 9.74 3.12 -8.64
CA VAL A 195 10.43 4.40 -8.90
C VAL A 195 11.55 4.16 -9.89
N ALA A 196 11.77 5.11 -10.80
CA ALA A 196 12.87 5.08 -11.74
C ALA A 196 13.51 6.48 -11.90
N ASP A 197 14.85 6.53 -11.88
CA ASP A 197 15.60 7.74 -12.20
C ASP A 197 15.96 7.74 -13.69
N ARG A 198 15.51 8.78 -14.39
CA ARG A 198 15.67 8.91 -15.85
C ARG A 198 17.13 9.16 -16.26
N ARG A 199 17.95 9.77 -15.39
CA ARG A 199 19.35 10.11 -15.69
C ARG A 199 20.32 9.03 -15.22
N GLN A 200 20.17 8.61 -13.97
CA GLN A 200 21.08 7.61 -13.36
C GLN A 200 20.74 6.18 -13.79
N ARG A 201 19.54 5.95 -14.41
CA ARG A 201 19.02 4.64 -14.75
C ARG A 201 19.04 3.70 -13.55
N VAL A 202 18.57 4.20 -12.40
CA VAL A 202 18.38 3.48 -11.16
C VAL A 202 16.90 3.23 -10.97
N VAL A 203 16.55 2.02 -10.58
CA VAL A 203 15.17 1.60 -10.34
C VAL A 203 14.97 1.14 -8.91
N ALA A 204 13.76 1.28 -8.41
CA ALA A 204 13.38 0.81 -7.07
C ALA A 204 11.97 0.27 -7.05
N ALA A 205 11.72 -0.73 -6.19
CA ALA A 205 10.41 -1.26 -5.87
C ALA A 205 10.22 -1.28 -4.35
N PHE A 206 9.08 -0.77 -3.86
CA PHE A 206 8.75 -0.70 -2.44
C PHE A 206 7.43 -1.41 -2.16
N HIS A 207 7.41 -2.27 -1.15
CA HIS A 207 6.23 -2.89 -0.59
C HIS A 207 5.71 -2.02 0.56
N ALA A 208 4.71 -1.20 0.28
CA ALA A 208 4.15 -0.25 1.22
C ALA A 208 2.82 -0.74 1.80
N GLY A 209 2.87 -1.75 2.67
CA GLY A 209 1.78 -2.04 3.59
C GLY A 209 1.67 -0.94 4.66
N TRP A 210 0.60 -0.90 5.47
CA TRP A 210 0.39 0.17 6.43
C TRP A 210 1.58 0.37 7.40
N ARG A 211 2.21 -0.72 7.86
CA ARG A 211 3.39 -0.64 8.75
C ARG A 211 4.60 0.00 8.06
N GLY A 212 4.85 -0.36 6.79
CA GLY A 212 5.90 0.25 5.99
C GLY A 212 5.61 1.72 5.68
N THR A 213 4.34 2.03 5.38
CA THR A 213 3.87 3.40 5.10
C THR A 213 4.04 4.30 6.32
N VAL A 214 3.61 3.88 7.52
CA VAL A 214 3.83 4.64 8.77
C VAL A 214 5.33 4.89 9.02
N LYS A 215 6.17 3.90 8.72
CA LYS A 215 7.64 4.02 8.85
C LYS A 215 8.31 4.72 7.65
N ARG A 216 7.52 5.36 6.76
CA ARG A 216 7.99 6.18 5.64
C ARG A 216 8.88 5.42 4.64
N ILE A 217 8.54 4.16 4.31
CA ILE A 217 9.38 3.31 3.44
C ILE A 217 9.66 3.94 2.08
N VAL A 218 8.69 4.63 1.48
CA VAL A 218 8.84 5.25 0.14
C VAL A 218 9.78 6.45 0.22
N GLU A 219 9.57 7.33 1.20
CA GLU A 219 10.42 8.52 1.41
C GLU A 219 11.87 8.13 1.73
N LEU A 220 12.05 7.15 2.65
CA LEU A 220 13.36 6.61 2.99
C LEU A 220 14.03 5.93 1.79
N GLY A 221 13.24 5.23 0.97
CA GLY A 221 13.73 4.58 -0.24
C GLY A 221 14.25 5.59 -1.27
N VAL A 222 13.49 6.66 -1.53
CA VAL A 222 13.94 7.77 -2.39
C VAL A 222 15.18 8.46 -1.80
N GLY A 223 15.20 8.69 -0.48
CA GLY A 223 16.39 9.22 0.22
C GLY A 223 17.63 8.33 0.01
N ARG A 224 17.45 7.00 0.03
CA ARG A 224 18.52 6.05 -0.23
C ARG A 224 18.99 6.06 -1.69
N MET A 225 18.08 6.20 -2.66
CA MET A 225 18.45 6.40 -4.07
C MET A 225 19.32 7.66 -4.25
N ARG A 226 18.97 8.74 -3.55
CA ARG A 226 19.78 9.98 -3.57
C ARG A 226 21.17 9.77 -2.99
N LEU A 227 21.28 9.17 -1.82
CA LEU A 227 22.54 8.99 -1.09
C LEU A 227 23.49 8.02 -1.79
N GLN A 228 22.99 6.93 -2.37
CA GLN A 228 23.82 5.86 -2.92
C GLN A 228 24.10 6.01 -4.41
N PHE A 229 23.21 6.66 -5.15
CA PHE A 229 23.29 6.75 -6.61
C PHE A 229 23.27 8.18 -7.14
N GLY A 230 23.21 9.19 -6.28
CA GLY A 230 23.13 10.59 -6.70
C GLY A 230 21.82 10.93 -7.43
N CYS A 231 20.77 10.13 -7.25
CA CYS A 231 19.47 10.41 -7.85
C CYS A 231 18.93 11.76 -7.36
N ARG A 232 18.29 12.51 -8.25
CA ARG A 232 17.68 13.80 -7.94
C ARG A 232 16.16 13.66 -8.03
N PRO A 233 15.37 14.15 -7.05
CA PRO A 233 13.91 14.00 -7.05
C PRO A 233 13.23 14.51 -8.33
N GLU A 234 13.74 15.56 -8.94
CA GLU A 234 13.23 16.12 -10.20
C GLU A 234 13.45 15.22 -11.41
N ASP A 235 14.36 14.25 -11.33
CA ASP A 235 14.64 13.27 -12.39
C ASP A 235 13.88 11.96 -12.18
N LEU A 236 13.18 11.81 -11.03
CA LEU A 236 12.42 10.61 -10.71
C LEU A 236 11.05 10.60 -11.39
N VAL A 237 10.65 9.41 -11.80
CA VAL A 237 9.27 9.05 -12.11
C VAL A 237 8.83 7.93 -11.18
N ALA A 238 7.59 7.98 -10.72
CA ALA A 238 7.05 6.98 -9.80
C ALA A 238 5.70 6.46 -10.27
N ALA A 239 5.41 5.21 -9.93
CA ALA A 239 4.12 4.59 -10.19
C ALA A 239 3.64 3.83 -8.95
N ILE A 240 2.39 4.07 -8.58
CA ILE A 240 1.70 3.38 -7.50
C ILE A 240 0.76 2.36 -8.15
N GLY A 241 0.96 1.08 -7.82
CA GLY A 241 0.21 -0.03 -8.40
C GLY A 241 -1.02 -0.44 -7.59
N PRO A 242 -1.65 -1.58 -7.97
CA PRO A 242 -2.88 -2.05 -7.35
C PRO A 242 -2.68 -2.48 -5.90
N GLY A 243 -3.64 -2.14 -5.06
CA GLY A 243 -3.69 -2.52 -3.65
C GLY A 243 -5.08 -2.34 -3.06
N ALA A 244 -5.25 -2.55 -1.77
CA ALA A 244 -6.53 -2.30 -1.11
C ALA A 244 -6.83 -0.79 -1.13
N GLY A 245 -7.85 -0.39 -1.87
CA GLY A 245 -8.30 0.98 -1.97
C GLY A 245 -9.07 1.43 -0.73
N GLN A 246 -9.24 2.75 -0.57
CA GLN A 246 -10.01 3.32 0.54
C GLN A 246 -11.44 2.76 0.62
N CYS A 247 -12.04 2.38 -0.51
CA CYS A 247 -13.35 1.71 -0.56
C CYS A 247 -13.43 0.42 0.28
N CYS A 248 -12.32 -0.30 0.46
CA CYS A 248 -12.28 -1.63 1.07
C CYS A 248 -11.31 -1.77 2.25
N TYR A 249 -10.47 -0.77 2.50
CA TYR A 249 -9.43 -0.89 3.53
C TYR A 249 -9.92 -0.36 4.88
N ALA A 250 -10.89 -1.08 5.46
CA ALA A 250 -11.36 -0.82 6.81
C ALA A 250 -10.26 -1.07 7.85
N VAL A 251 -10.13 -0.18 8.84
CA VAL A 251 -9.10 -0.20 9.88
C VAL A 251 -9.67 0.26 11.22
N GLY A 252 -9.00 -0.07 12.33
CA GLY A 252 -9.35 0.42 13.65
C GLY A 252 -8.83 1.85 13.91
N GLU A 253 -9.35 2.48 14.96
CA GLU A 253 -8.95 3.84 15.37
C GLU A 253 -7.51 3.91 15.86
N GLU A 254 -6.95 2.79 16.34
CA GLU A 254 -5.54 2.68 16.73
C GLU A 254 -4.61 3.03 15.57
N LEU A 255 -5.03 2.71 14.33
CA LEU A 255 -4.22 3.02 13.16
C LEU A 255 -4.21 4.51 12.82
N LEU A 256 -5.32 5.21 13.09
CA LEU A 256 -5.36 6.67 12.95
C LEU A 256 -4.34 7.34 13.89
N SER A 257 -4.27 6.90 15.15
CA SER A 257 -3.29 7.43 16.12
C SER A 257 -1.86 7.18 15.69
N GLU A 258 -1.55 5.99 15.14
CA GLU A 258 -0.23 5.68 14.59
C GLU A 258 0.13 6.63 13.44
N PHE A 259 -0.79 6.88 12.52
CA PHE A 259 -0.57 7.81 11.40
C PHE A 259 -0.45 9.26 11.87
N GLU A 260 -1.24 9.72 12.83
CA GLU A 260 -1.15 11.06 13.41
C GLU A 260 0.19 11.33 14.09
N SER A 261 0.84 10.29 14.64
CA SER A 261 2.18 10.42 15.22
C SER A 261 3.27 10.70 14.17
N GLN A 262 3.01 10.38 12.90
CA GLN A 262 4.00 10.46 11.82
C GLN A 262 3.69 11.53 10.76
N PHE A 263 2.42 11.84 10.53
CA PHE A 263 1.99 12.70 9.43
C PHE A 263 1.03 13.78 9.92
N SER A 264 1.36 15.05 9.67
CA SER A 264 0.49 16.18 9.98
C SER A 264 -0.86 16.14 9.22
N TYR A 265 -0.87 15.48 8.06
CA TYR A 265 -2.04 15.30 7.21
C TYR A 265 -2.76 13.95 7.43
N ALA A 266 -2.43 13.22 8.49
CA ALA A 266 -2.95 11.87 8.72
C ALA A 266 -4.47 11.79 8.61
N ARG A 267 -5.21 12.72 9.23
CA ARG A 267 -6.68 12.73 9.22
C ARG A 267 -7.29 12.79 7.83
N GLU A 268 -6.61 13.40 6.87
CA GLU A 268 -7.07 13.50 5.49
C GLU A 268 -7.01 12.15 4.75
N LEU A 269 -6.20 11.21 5.26
CA LEU A 269 -6.05 9.86 4.72
C LEU A 269 -7.17 8.92 5.18
N PHE A 270 -7.91 9.30 6.22
CA PHE A 270 -8.98 8.47 6.78
C PHE A 270 -10.36 9.01 6.41
N ARG A 271 -11.29 8.11 6.15
CA ARG A 271 -12.67 8.41 5.84
C ARG A 271 -13.61 7.41 6.49
N GLU A 272 -14.76 7.89 6.94
CA GLU A 272 -15.86 7.01 7.34
C GLU A 272 -16.56 6.51 6.08
N VAL A 273 -16.69 5.18 5.95
CA VAL A 273 -17.30 4.52 4.79
C VAL A 273 -18.40 3.61 5.28
N PHE A 274 -19.57 3.73 4.69
CA PHE A 274 -20.67 2.80 4.93
C PHE A 274 -20.47 1.55 4.05
N ASP A 275 -20.48 0.39 4.69
CA ASP A 275 -20.54 -0.87 3.94
C ASP A 275 -21.93 -1.00 3.30
N SER A 276 -21.97 -1.38 2.03
CA SER A 276 -23.21 -1.65 1.31
C SER A 276 -23.71 -3.04 1.65
N ASP A 277 -24.24 -3.23 2.87
CA ASP A 277 -24.98 -4.44 3.19
C ASP A 277 -26.32 -4.42 2.45
N PRO A 278 -26.58 -5.35 1.50
CA PRO A 278 -27.84 -5.42 0.76
C PRO A 278 -29.06 -5.58 1.68
N VAL A 279 -28.91 -6.25 2.81
CA VAL A 279 -29.95 -6.45 3.82
C VAL A 279 -30.26 -5.13 4.52
N ARG A 280 -29.22 -4.36 4.86
CA ARG A 280 -29.37 -3.04 5.45
C ARG A 280 -30.02 -2.05 4.49
N LYS A 281 -29.65 -2.09 3.20
CA LYS A 281 -30.24 -1.24 2.15
C LYS A 281 -31.74 -1.54 1.98
N LYS A 282 -32.11 -2.84 2.09
CA LYS A 282 -33.52 -3.29 1.95
C LYS A 282 -34.34 -3.13 3.22
N TYR A 283 -33.72 -3.22 4.40
CA TYR A 283 -34.40 -3.22 5.71
C TYR A 283 -33.67 -2.33 6.73
N PRO A 284 -33.60 -1.00 6.51
CA PRO A 284 -32.83 -0.09 7.36
C PRO A 284 -33.30 -0.08 8.82
N MET A 285 -34.60 -0.32 9.05
CA MET A 285 -35.19 -0.31 10.41
C MET A 285 -34.83 -1.55 11.25
N LEU A 286 -34.50 -2.67 10.63
CA LEU A 286 -34.09 -3.90 11.35
C LEU A 286 -32.78 -3.73 12.13
N PHE A 287 -31.92 -2.81 11.69
CA PHE A 287 -30.62 -2.53 12.30
C PHE A 287 -30.65 -1.48 13.42
N LEU A 288 -31.80 -0.83 13.63
CA LEU A 288 -31.96 0.12 14.74
C LEU A 288 -32.24 -0.57 16.08
N THR A 289 -32.71 -1.82 16.08
CA THR A 289 -33.23 -2.51 17.28
C THR A 289 -32.49 -3.78 17.69
N GLN A 290 -31.75 -4.47 16.82
CA GLN A 290 -31.03 -5.69 17.17
C GLN A 290 -29.73 -5.88 16.38
N ARG A 291 -28.64 -6.22 17.11
CA ARG A 291 -27.42 -6.78 16.51
C ARG A 291 -27.67 -8.25 16.14
N ALA A 292 -27.74 -8.56 14.87
CA ALA A 292 -27.70 -9.96 14.44
C ALA A 292 -26.25 -10.49 14.61
N PRO A 293 -26.03 -11.68 15.23
CA PRO A 293 -24.72 -12.29 15.33
C PRO A 293 -24.13 -12.52 13.93
N GLY A 294 -22.89 -12.10 13.69
CA GLY A 294 -22.15 -12.31 12.42
C GLY A 294 -22.30 -11.22 11.37
N HIS A 295 -23.04 -10.14 11.63
CA HIS A 295 -23.10 -8.99 10.73
C HIS A 295 -22.10 -7.90 11.09
N SER A 296 -21.65 -7.14 10.07
CA SER A 296 -20.76 -5.98 10.21
C SER A 296 -21.26 -4.98 11.26
N PRO A 297 -20.37 -4.26 11.96
CA PRO A 297 -20.77 -3.27 12.95
C PRO A 297 -21.72 -2.25 12.34
N ILE A 298 -22.76 -1.90 13.09
CA ILE A 298 -23.74 -0.89 12.69
C ILE A 298 -23.05 0.48 12.66
N GLY A 299 -22.92 1.06 11.50
CA GLY A 299 -22.33 2.39 11.31
C GLY A 299 -21.22 2.41 10.26
N PRO A 300 -20.70 3.60 9.96
CA PRO A 300 -19.56 3.73 9.09
C PRO A 300 -18.31 3.12 9.74
N GLN A 301 -17.49 2.46 8.95
CA GLN A 301 -16.17 2.00 9.36
C GLN A 301 -15.13 3.02 8.95
N LEU A 302 -14.06 3.13 9.74
CA LEU A 302 -12.94 3.98 9.39
C LEU A 302 -12.09 3.29 8.31
N HIS A 303 -11.91 3.95 7.18
CA HIS A 303 -11.13 3.44 6.06
C HIS A 303 -9.91 4.32 5.80
N LEU A 304 -8.77 3.69 5.53
CA LEU A 304 -7.50 4.34 5.25
C LEU A 304 -7.19 4.35 3.74
N ASP A 305 -6.76 5.50 3.23
CA ASP A 305 -6.21 5.65 1.89
C ASP A 305 -4.68 5.46 1.88
N LEU A 306 -4.23 4.22 1.68
CA LEU A 306 -2.81 3.92 1.57
C LEU A 306 -2.20 4.42 0.26
N ILE A 307 -2.99 4.53 -0.81
CA ILE A 307 -2.52 5.04 -2.10
C ILE A 307 -2.12 6.50 -1.93
N GLU A 308 -3.02 7.32 -1.37
CA GLU A 308 -2.76 8.73 -1.12
C GLU A 308 -1.62 8.92 -0.10
N ALA A 309 -1.54 8.09 0.94
CA ALA A 309 -0.45 8.14 1.91
C ALA A 309 0.93 7.98 1.24
N ASN A 310 1.07 7.00 0.35
CA ASN A 310 2.32 6.77 -0.36
C ASN A 310 2.59 7.81 -1.46
N ARG A 311 1.54 8.35 -2.09
CA ARG A 311 1.66 9.48 -3.02
C ARG A 311 2.23 10.72 -2.32
N ARG A 312 1.75 11.03 -1.12
CA ARG A 312 2.27 12.14 -0.32
C ARG A 312 3.73 11.93 0.10
N GLN A 313 4.13 10.71 0.47
CA GLN A 313 5.53 10.42 0.74
C GLN A 313 6.45 10.67 -0.48
N LEU A 314 5.99 10.37 -1.69
CA LEU A 314 6.73 10.71 -2.91
C LEU A 314 6.86 12.23 -3.09
N LEU A 315 5.78 12.99 -2.81
CA LEU A 315 5.80 14.45 -2.86
C LEU A 315 6.73 15.03 -1.79
N ASP A 316 6.64 14.53 -0.56
CA ASP A 316 7.52 14.94 0.56
C ASP A 316 8.99 14.65 0.27
N ALA A 317 9.28 13.56 -0.46
CA ALA A 317 10.60 13.24 -0.97
C ALA A 317 11.07 14.12 -2.15
N GLY A 318 10.21 15.02 -2.65
CA GLY A 318 10.49 15.99 -3.71
C GLY A 318 10.19 15.50 -5.13
N VAL A 319 9.52 14.34 -5.29
CA VAL A 319 9.09 13.89 -6.62
C VAL A 319 7.94 14.76 -7.11
N LYS A 320 8.01 15.26 -8.35
CA LYS A 320 6.99 16.13 -8.92
C LYS A 320 5.64 15.39 -9.04
N ALA A 321 4.55 16.07 -8.71
CA ALA A 321 3.21 15.48 -8.81
C ALA A 321 2.89 14.95 -10.23
N SER A 322 3.32 15.65 -11.28
CA SER A 322 3.16 15.23 -12.68
C SER A 322 4.00 14.01 -13.07
N ALA A 323 4.98 13.62 -12.24
CA ALA A 323 5.82 12.44 -12.44
C ALA A 323 5.33 11.22 -11.65
N ILE A 324 4.24 11.34 -10.90
CA ILE A 324 3.63 10.25 -10.13
C ILE A 324 2.39 9.76 -10.88
N SER A 325 2.40 8.50 -11.27
CA SER A 325 1.27 7.81 -11.90
C SER A 325 0.60 6.89 -10.89
N ILE A 326 -0.73 6.86 -10.86
CA ILE A 326 -1.49 5.85 -10.13
C ILE A 326 -2.04 4.88 -11.18
N THR A 327 -1.52 3.65 -11.15
CA THR A 327 -1.82 2.61 -12.15
C THR A 327 -2.37 1.39 -11.42
N GLY A 328 -3.64 1.41 -11.13
CA GLY A 328 -4.24 0.28 -10.46
C GLY A 328 -5.58 0.62 -9.85
N GLY A 329 -6.29 -0.45 -9.46
CA GLY A 329 -7.57 -0.40 -8.78
C GLY A 329 -7.49 -1.09 -7.42
N CYS A 330 -8.62 -1.12 -6.75
CA CYS A 330 -8.75 -1.84 -5.49
C CYS A 330 -8.70 -3.35 -5.72
N THR A 331 -7.72 -4.02 -5.11
CA THR A 331 -7.56 -5.48 -5.21
C THR A 331 -8.76 -6.26 -4.65
N ASN A 332 -9.45 -5.69 -3.66
CA ASN A 332 -10.64 -6.30 -3.07
C ASN A 332 -11.91 -6.09 -3.91
N CYS A 333 -12.02 -5.00 -4.67
CA CYS A 333 -13.14 -4.79 -5.60
C CYS A 333 -13.00 -5.63 -6.88
N HIS A 334 -11.76 -5.93 -7.29
CA HIS A 334 -11.46 -6.61 -8.55
C HIS A 334 -10.72 -7.93 -8.30
N THR A 335 -11.34 -8.84 -7.55
CA THR A 335 -10.78 -10.16 -7.20
C THR A 335 -10.66 -11.10 -8.39
N ASP A 336 -11.34 -10.81 -9.48
CA ASP A 336 -11.19 -11.47 -10.78
C ASP A 336 -9.86 -11.14 -11.47
N MET A 337 -9.26 -9.98 -11.14
CA MET A 337 -7.97 -9.52 -11.67
C MET A 337 -6.83 -9.67 -10.68
N PHE A 338 -7.09 -9.60 -9.38
CA PHE A 338 -6.06 -9.52 -8.35
C PHE A 338 -6.26 -10.53 -7.23
N PHE A 339 -5.15 -10.99 -6.67
CA PHE A 339 -5.19 -11.64 -5.37
C PHE A 339 -5.44 -10.61 -4.27
N SER A 340 -6.37 -10.88 -3.38
CA SER A 340 -6.63 -10.08 -2.20
C SER A 340 -6.60 -10.95 -0.95
N HIS A 341 -5.66 -10.68 -0.05
CA HIS A 341 -5.56 -11.38 1.23
C HIS A 341 -6.79 -11.11 2.10
N ARG A 342 -7.32 -9.90 2.03
CA ARG A 342 -8.52 -9.49 2.78
C ARG A 342 -9.79 -10.15 2.23
N ALA A 343 -10.00 -10.11 0.91
CA ALA A 343 -11.18 -10.71 0.29
C ALA A 343 -11.24 -12.24 0.47
N SER A 344 -10.08 -12.90 0.45
CA SER A 344 -9.96 -14.35 0.60
C SER A 344 -9.69 -14.81 2.04
N GLN A 345 -9.84 -13.93 3.05
CA GLN A 345 -9.63 -14.24 4.46
C GLN A 345 -8.27 -14.90 4.75
N GLY A 346 -7.24 -14.44 4.05
CA GLY A 346 -5.87 -14.92 4.22
C GLY A 346 -5.41 -15.96 3.20
N HIS A 347 -6.32 -16.63 2.49
CA HIS A 347 -6.00 -17.65 1.49
C HIS A 347 -5.82 -17.03 0.11
N ALA A 348 -4.67 -16.43 -0.15
CA ALA A 348 -4.38 -15.75 -1.41
C ALA A 348 -2.96 -16.04 -1.93
N GLY A 349 -2.86 -16.15 -3.26
CA GLY A 349 -1.58 -16.04 -3.96
C GLY A 349 -0.97 -14.64 -3.80
N ARG A 350 0.12 -14.40 -4.49
CA ARG A 350 0.81 -13.10 -4.49
C ARG A 350 1.00 -12.61 -5.92
N MET A 351 0.64 -11.37 -6.16
CA MET A 351 1.07 -10.62 -7.34
C MET A 351 2.50 -10.15 -7.15
N MET A 352 3.15 -9.73 -8.23
CA MET A 352 4.49 -9.16 -8.21
C MET A 352 4.53 -7.88 -9.04
N SER A 353 5.13 -6.86 -8.48
CA SER A 353 5.41 -5.61 -9.17
C SER A 353 6.89 -5.54 -9.45
N VAL A 354 7.25 -5.38 -10.72
CA VAL A 354 8.63 -5.47 -11.19
C VAL A 354 9.06 -4.20 -11.90
N VAL A 355 10.33 -3.88 -11.75
CA VAL A 355 11.01 -2.81 -12.48
C VAL A 355 12.46 -3.18 -12.72
N GLY A 356 13.03 -2.79 -13.85
CA GLY A 356 14.41 -3.14 -14.19
C GLY A 356 15.00 -2.23 -15.27
N VAL A 357 16.32 -2.23 -15.36
CA VAL A 357 17.10 -1.56 -16.39
C VAL A 357 17.37 -2.58 -17.51
N LYS A 358 17.00 -2.23 -18.75
CA LYS A 358 17.32 -3.08 -19.92
C LYS A 358 18.83 -3.25 -20.06
N ALA A 359 19.27 -4.45 -20.36
CA ALA A 359 20.62 -4.65 -20.84
C ALA A 359 20.80 -3.86 -22.16
N ALA A 360 21.94 -3.23 -22.35
CA ALA A 360 22.29 -2.72 -23.66
C ALA A 360 22.23 -3.90 -24.65
N ALA A 361 21.62 -3.69 -25.83
CA ALA A 361 21.71 -4.68 -26.90
C ALA A 361 23.21 -4.89 -27.15
N GLY A 362 23.73 -6.05 -26.70
CA GLY A 362 25.11 -6.41 -26.98
C GLY A 362 25.24 -6.55 -28.50
N ASN A 363 26.27 -5.95 -29.05
CA ASN A 363 26.77 -6.40 -30.32
C ASN A 363 27.17 -7.89 -30.12
N VAL A 364 26.31 -8.81 -30.60
CA VAL A 364 26.66 -10.22 -30.75
C VAL A 364 27.61 -10.35 -31.94
#